data_048e03d86423633a604ca444acfb190a
#
_entry.id   048e03d86423633a604ca444acfb190a
#
_cell.length_a   1.000
_cell.length_b   1.000
_cell.length_c   1.000
_cell.angle_alpha   90.00
_cell.angle_beta   90.00
_cell.angle_gamma   90.00
#
_symmetry.space_group_name_H-M   'P 1'
#
loop_
_entity.id
_entity.type
_entity.pdbx_description
1 polymer ?
#
loop_
_entity_poly.entity_id
_entity_poly.type
_entity_poly.pdbx_seq_one_letter_code
_entity_poly.pdbx_strand_id
1 'polypeptide(L)'
;MKSSKMNAEQKRLVESAKGTPWKKWGPYLSERQWGTVREDYSPNGDAWNYFTHDQARSRAYRSGEDGLAGFSDEKSRLCFALALWNGQDPILKERLFGLTGGEGNHGEDVKEYYFYLDSTPTHSYLKWLYKYPQRAYPYSELIAGNRRSKFEPEYELLDTGIFDDNRYFDVYVEYAKAAPEDVLIKITIANRGAEDATLHVLPTLWFRNTWSWTPEAPKPTLSQGEAGKGRRMIAAVHPELGERWLCVEGEVPLLFTENETNNQRLFGTANAGDYVKDGINDYVIHGHKSAVNPAGTGTKAAAHHLLTVKAGETVVVRLRLMEAARAKSMDPFAGFDADFDQRLQEADEFYRAITPTQSTADEARVMRQALAGMLWSKQHFLYEVDTWIKDHVASGNGPTRNQDWGHMVNDDIISMPDKWEYPWYAAWDLAFHTLALSAVDIDFAKEQLALMLGQMYLHPNGQIPAYEWNFSDVNPPVHAWATLALYRAEQTARGSGDVDFLKRSFGKLLTNFTWWLNRKDRFGKNVFEGGFLGLDNIKVVIQFSDI
;
A
#
# COMPACT_ATOMS: atom_id res chain seq x y z
N MET A 1 -18.75 -13.57 -33.03
CA MET A 1 -17.94 -14.15 -31.94
C MET A 1 -18.83 -15.03 -31.07
N LYS A 2 -18.45 -16.30 -30.82
CA LYS A 2 -19.20 -17.15 -29.87
C LYS A 2 -19.15 -16.45 -28.51
N SER A 3 -20.32 -16.23 -27.89
CA SER A 3 -20.42 -15.77 -26.50
C SER A 3 -19.62 -16.76 -25.62
N SER A 4 -18.37 -16.48 -25.33
CA SER A 4 -17.65 -17.25 -24.34
C SER A 4 -18.31 -16.98 -22.99
N LYS A 5 -18.64 -18.04 -22.27
CA LYS A 5 -19.21 -17.92 -20.92
C LYS A 5 -18.21 -17.17 -20.03
N MET A 6 -18.64 -16.07 -19.39
CA MET A 6 -17.79 -15.32 -18.47
C MET A 6 -17.19 -16.25 -17.41
N ASN A 7 -15.87 -16.12 -17.15
CA ASN A 7 -15.21 -16.81 -16.05
C ASN A 7 -15.64 -16.22 -14.69
N ALA A 8 -15.18 -16.82 -13.59
CA ALA A 8 -15.61 -16.44 -12.25
C ALA A 8 -15.19 -14.99 -11.89
N GLU A 9 -13.97 -14.58 -12.25
CA GLU A 9 -13.48 -13.24 -11.94
C GLU A 9 -14.20 -12.16 -12.76
N GLN A 10 -14.48 -12.40 -14.02
CA GLN A 10 -15.31 -11.51 -14.84
C GLN A 10 -16.73 -11.33 -14.27
N LYS A 11 -17.31 -12.39 -13.68
CA LYS A 11 -18.61 -12.29 -12.99
C LYS A 11 -18.50 -11.41 -11.75
N ARG A 12 -17.44 -11.55 -10.93
CA ARG A 12 -17.20 -10.70 -9.76
C ARG A 12 -17.04 -9.24 -10.13
N LEU A 13 -16.38 -8.92 -11.25
CA LEU A 13 -16.32 -7.56 -11.76
C LEU A 13 -17.71 -7.00 -12.08
N VAL A 14 -18.58 -7.80 -12.73
CA VAL A 14 -19.96 -7.40 -12.99
C VAL A 14 -20.78 -7.27 -11.70
N GLU A 15 -20.59 -8.15 -10.74
CA GLU A 15 -21.24 -8.07 -9.42
C GLU A 15 -20.76 -6.82 -8.65
N SER A 16 -19.46 -6.53 -8.70
CA SER A 16 -18.88 -5.32 -8.09
C SER A 16 -19.47 -4.05 -8.68
N ALA A 17 -19.61 -3.98 -10.01
CA ALA A 17 -20.27 -2.85 -10.69
C ALA A 17 -21.76 -2.70 -10.31
N LYS A 18 -22.39 -3.73 -9.79
CA LYS A 18 -23.78 -3.74 -9.29
C LYS A 18 -23.87 -3.50 -7.77
N GLY A 19 -22.75 -3.23 -7.10
CA GLY A 19 -22.70 -2.90 -5.69
C GLY A 19 -22.35 -4.05 -4.74
N THR A 20 -22.02 -5.26 -5.24
CA THR A 20 -21.47 -6.32 -4.39
C THR A 20 -20.04 -5.91 -3.97
N PRO A 21 -19.68 -5.87 -2.67
CA PRO A 21 -18.45 -5.22 -2.20
C PRO A 21 -17.20 -6.09 -2.36
N TRP A 22 -16.99 -6.68 -3.54
CA TRP A 22 -15.81 -7.50 -3.82
C TRP A 22 -14.50 -6.73 -3.66
N LYS A 23 -14.49 -5.43 -3.97
CA LYS A 23 -13.30 -4.57 -3.89
C LYS A 23 -13.12 -3.86 -2.54
N LYS A 24 -14.04 -4.07 -1.58
CA LYS A 24 -13.96 -3.42 -0.25
C LYS A 24 -12.65 -3.74 0.49
N TRP A 25 -12.21 -4.99 0.42
CA TRP A 25 -10.96 -5.45 1.00
C TRP A 25 -9.91 -5.65 -0.09
N GLY A 26 -8.71 -5.11 0.11
CA GLY A 26 -7.65 -5.19 -0.89
C GLY A 26 -6.29 -4.74 -0.38
N PRO A 27 -5.27 -4.70 -1.24
CA PRO A 27 -3.90 -4.34 -0.89
C PRO A 27 -3.73 -2.82 -0.81
N TYR A 28 -4.52 -2.14 0.02
CA TYR A 28 -4.64 -0.68 0.04
C TYR A 28 -3.66 0.02 0.99
N LEU A 29 -2.75 -0.71 1.63
CA LEU A 29 -1.64 -0.18 2.42
C LEU A 29 -0.39 -0.03 1.56
N SER A 30 0.49 0.91 1.93
CA SER A 30 1.82 0.99 1.33
C SER A 30 2.81 0.09 2.08
N GLU A 31 3.96 -0.16 1.48
CA GLU A 31 5.13 -0.70 2.18
C GLU A 31 5.93 0.41 2.88
N ARG A 32 5.68 1.67 2.53
CA ARG A 32 6.23 2.85 3.17
C ARG A 32 5.20 3.98 3.26
N GLN A 33 4.80 4.35 4.48
CA GLN A 33 4.02 5.55 4.74
C GLN A 33 4.85 6.63 5.44
N TRP A 34 5.93 6.25 6.09
CA TRP A 34 6.85 7.16 6.74
C TRP A 34 7.51 8.12 5.74
N GLY A 35 7.58 9.40 6.09
CA GLY A 35 8.17 10.43 5.26
C GLY A 35 7.36 10.79 4.00
N THR A 36 6.04 10.53 3.95
CA THR A 36 5.21 11.01 2.86
C THR A 36 4.83 12.47 3.04
N VAL A 37 4.47 13.14 1.93
CA VAL A 37 4.14 14.56 1.96
C VAL A 37 2.93 14.88 2.85
N ARG A 38 1.99 13.94 3.00
CA ARG A 38 0.82 14.10 3.88
C ARG A 38 1.20 14.16 5.36
N GLU A 39 2.28 13.49 5.73
CA GLU A 39 2.83 13.47 7.09
C GLU A 39 3.97 14.51 7.26
N ASP A 40 4.41 15.11 6.15
CA ASP A 40 5.47 16.10 6.11
C ASP A 40 4.94 17.50 6.39
N TYR A 41 5.50 18.15 7.38
CA TYR A 41 5.21 19.55 7.73
C TYR A 41 6.28 20.53 7.24
N SER A 42 7.18 20.12 6.35
CA SER A 42 8.21 21.00 5.81
C SER A 42 7.64 22.05 4.84
N PRO A 43 8.16 23.28 4.83
CA PRO A 43 7.71 24.32 3.91
C PRO A 43 8.11 24.07 2.45
N ASN A 44 9.12 23.26 2.21
CA ASN A 44 9.69 22.96 0.90
C ASN A 44 9.30 21.60 0.33
N GLY A 45 8.48 20.80 1.04
CA GLY A 45 8.02 19.51 0.57
C GLY A 45 9.07 18.39 0.66
N ASP A 46 9.97 18.44 1.63
CA ASP A 46 10.97 17.39 1.88
C ASP A 46 10.31 16.15 2.52
N ALA A 47 9.54 15.42 1.70
CA ALA A 47 8.69 14.34 2.13
C ALA A 47 9.44 13.14 2.72
N TRP A 48 10.65 12.87 2.23
CA TRP A 48 11.41 11.66 2.61
C TRP A 48 12.18 11.80 3.93
N ASN A 49 12.40 13.04 4.42
CA ASN A 49 13.20 13.30 5.61
C ASN A 49 12.36 13.74 6.82
N TYR A 50 11.03 13.70 6.74
CA TYR A 50 10.16 14.16 7.83
C TYR A 50 10.38 13.35 9.12
N PHE A 51 10.49 12.04 9.03
CA PHE A 51 10.95 11.17 10.11
C PHE A 51 11.65 9.93 9.56
N THR A 52 12.49 9.30 10.37
CA THR A 52 13.32 8.18 9.95
C THR A 52 12.57 6.85 9.97
N HIS A 53 13.11 5.83 9.27
CA HIS A 53 12.62 4.46 9.33
C HIS A 53 12.55 3.92 10.78
N ASP A 54 13.54 4.25 11.63
CA ASP A 54 13.52 3.84 13.04
C ASP A 54 12.38 4.52 13.82
N GLN A 55 12.06 5.77 13.54
CA GLN A 55 10.96 6.50 14.18
C GLN A 55 9.58 5.96 13.74
N ALA A 56 9.48 5.43 12.53
CA ALA A 56 8.23 4.91 11.96
C ALA A 56 7.57 3.82 12.80
N ARG A 57 8.35 2.98 13.48
CA ARG A 57 7.81 1.94 14.37
C ARG A 57 7.08 2.51 15.59
N SER A 58 7.44 3.71 16.03
CA SER A 58 6.93 4.35 17.24
C SER A 58 5.90 5.43 16.98
N ARG A 59 5.72 5.84 15.70
CA ARG A 59 4.81 6.92 15.31
C ARG A 59 3.53 6.37 14.70
N ALA A 60 2.37 6.73 15.26
CA ALA A 60 1.08 6.52 14.61
C ALA A 60 0.93 7.55 13.48
N TYR A 61 0.54 7.09 12.29
CA TYR A 61 0.34 7.95 11.12
C TYR A 61 -1.06 8.55 11.12
N ARG A 62 -1.21 9.68 10.42
CA ARG A 62 -2.50 10.34 10.24
C ARG A 62 -3.21 9.88 8.97
N SER A 63 -2.52 9.95 7.84
CA SER A 63 -3.16 9.91 6.53
C SER A 63 -3.18 8.52 5.90
N GLY A 64 -2.38 7.59 6.37
CA GLY A 64 -2.29 6.24 5.84
C GLY A 64 -1.67 5.27 6.83
N GLU A 65 -1.39 4.07 6.37
CA GLU A 65 -0.76 3.00 7.15
C GLU A 65 0.21 2.24 6.25
N ASP A 66 1.20 1.59 6.85
CA ASP A 66 2.16 0.74 6.14
C ASP A 66 2.33 -0.63 6.78
N GLY A 67 2.75 -1.61 5.97
CA GLY A 67 3.06 -2.94 6.45
C GLY A 67 3.41 -3.93 5.35
N LEU A 68 4.13 -4.99 5.72
CA LEU A 68 4.53 -6.05 4.79
C LEU A 68 3.30 -6.83 4.30
N ALA A 69 3.16 -6.97 2.98
CA ALA A 69 1.99 -7.59 2.34
C ALA A 69 0.67 -6.99 2.83
N GLY A 70 0.63 -5.66 3.02
CA GLY A 70 -0.48 -4.97 3.65
C GLY A 70 -1.82 -5.17 2.96
N PHE A 71 -2.88 -5.34 3.76
CA PHE A 71 -4.24 -5.58 3.33
C PHE A 71 -5.22 -4.84 4.25
N SER A 72 -6.23 -4.16 3.69
CA SER A 72 -7.20 -3.39 4.49
C SER A 72 -8.55 -3.27 3.82
N ASP A 73 -9.52 -2.69 4.54
CA ASP A 73 -10.70 -2.15 3.90
C ASP A 73 -10.38 -0.90 3.06
N GLU A 74 -11.28 -0.50 2.20
CA GLU A 74 -11.13 0.60 1.22
C GLU A 74 -10.84 1.99 1.82
N LYS A 75 -11.04 2.15 3.13
CA LYS A 75 -10.72 3.38 3.89
C LYS A 75 -9.58 3.18 4.87
N SER A 76 -8.88 2.05 4.80
CA SER A 76 -7.81 1.66 5.73
C SER A 76 -8.19 1.83 7.21
N ARG A 77 -9.44 1.54 7.57
CA ARG A 77 -9.90 1.59 8.96
C ARG A 77 -9.35 0.43 9.77
N LEU A 78 -9.46 -0.79 9.21
CA LEU A 78 -8.91 -2.01 9.78
C LEU A 78 -7.85 -2.56 8.84
N CYS A 79 -6.64 -2.63 9.33
CA CYS A 79 -5.44 -2.97 8.60
C CYS A 79 -4.87 -4.31 9.07
N PHE A 80 -4.38 -5.09 8.13
CA PHE A 80 -3.66 -6.33 8.37
C PHE A 80 -2.32 -6.29 7.63
N ALA A 81 -1.24 -6.72 8.29
CA ALA A 81 0.05 -6.95 7.66
C ALA A 81 0.85 -8.00 8.44
N LEU A 82 1.99 -8.39 7.87
CA LEU A 82 2.92 -9.30 8.49
C LEU A 82 4.04 -8.52 9.19
N ALA A 83 4.46 -8.98 10.38
CA ALA A 83 5.71 -8.61 10.98
C ALA A 83 6.57 -9.85 11.21
N LEU A 84 7.91 -9.69 11.12
CA LEU A 84 8.88 -10.78 11.20
C LEU A 84 10.05 -10.42 12.11
N TRP A 85 10.62 -11.45 12.76
CA TRP A 85 11.89 -11.30 13.45
C TRP A 85 12.71 -12.59 13.42
N ASN A 86 13.94 -12.50 12.96
CA ASN A 86 14.86 -13.64 12.79
C ASN A 86 15.75 -13.89 14.01
N GLY A 87 15.50 -13.22 15.15
CA GLY A 87 16.29 -13.35 16.37
C GLY A 87 17.59 -12.53 16.37
N GLN A 88 17.93 -11.84 15.30
CA GLN A 88 19.17 -11.07 15.14
C GLN A 88 18.95 -9.63 14.66
N ASP A 89 17.83 -9.35 14.01
CA ASP A 89 17.49 -8.03 13.53
C ASP A 89 17.34 -7.07 14.74
N PRO A 90 17.88 -5.84 14.71
CA PRO A 90 17.78 -4.89 15.82
C PRO A 90 16.36 -4.36 16.02
N ILE A 91 15.48 -4.47 15.02
CA ILE A 91 14.08 -4.04 15.11
C ILE A 91 13.15 -5.10 14.50
N LEU A 92 11.89 -5.09 14.93
CA LEU A 92 10.83 -5.90 14.32
C LEU A 92 10.60 -5.44 12.88
N LYS A 93 10.71 -6.36 11.92
CA LYS A 93 10.47 -6.08 10.49
C LYS A 93 8.96 -5.98 10.24
N GLU A 94 8.42 -4.78 10.36
CA GLU A 94 7.02 -4.44 10.11
C GLU A 94 6.81 -3.76 8.75
N ARG A 95 7.83 -3.15 8.19
CA ARG A 95 7.84 -2.40 6.92
C ARG A 95 9.16 -2.57 6.20
N LEU A 96 9.16 -2.28 4.90
CA LEU A 96 10.38 -2.33 4.11
C LEU A 96 11.33 -1.19 4.50
N PHE A 97 12.62 -1.45 4.42
CA PHE A 97 13.68 -0.46 4.57
C PHE A 97 14.12 0.03 3.20
N GLY A 98 14.49 1.28 3.15
CA GLY A 98 15.14 1.90 2.01
C GLY A 98 15.84 3.17 2.43
N LEU A 99 16.53 3.80 1.49
CA LEU A 99 17.25 5.03 1.70
C LEU A 99 16.37 6.22 1.36
N THR A 100 16.56 7.32 2.07
CA THR A 100 15.96 8.62 1.75
C THR A 100 16.94 9.49 0.98
N GLY A 101 16.49 10.61 0.41
CA GLY A 101 17.33 11.54 -0.36
C GLY A 101 18.60 12.01 0.35
N GLY A 102 18.56 12.10 1.71
CA GLY A 102 19.73 12.43 2.53
C GLY A 102 20.66 11.26 2.85
N GLU A 103 20.24 10.05 2.63
CA GLU A 103 20.95 8.80 2.95
C GLU A 103 21.46 8.06 1.70
N GLY A 104 20.78 8.19 0.57
CA GLY A 104 21.14 7.57 -0.70
C GLY A 104 22.09 8.43 -1.54
N ASN A 105 22.77 7.81 -2.49
CA ASN A 105 23.61 8.50 -3.45
C ASN A 105 22.86 8.92 -4.72
N HIS A 106 21.69 8.31 -5.01
CA HIS A 106 20.83 8.59 -6.16
C HIS A 106 19.42 9.08 -5.79
N GLY A 107 19.12 9.23 -4.51
CA GLY A 107 17.81 9.65 -4.00
C GLY A 107 17.15 8.57 -3.16
N GLU A 108 15.87 8.36 -3.35
CA GLU A 108 15.04 7.37 -2.65
C GLU A 108 15.17 6.01 -3.33
N ASP A 109 15.42 4.97 -2.53
CA ASP A 109 15.53 3.61 -3.05
C ASP A 109 15.24 2.56 -1.99
N VAL A 110 14.46 1.53 -2.35
CA VAL A 110 14.19 0.38 -1.50
C VAL A 110 15.38 -0.57 -1.49
N LYS A 111 15.81 -0.98 -0.29
CA LYS A 111 16.93 -1.91 -0.10
C LYS A 111 16.44 -3.28 0.40
N GLU A 112 15.36 -3.77 -0.19
CA GLU A 112 14.72 -5.04 0.16
C GLU A 112 14.37 -5.85 -1.09
N TYR A 113 14.22 -7.18 -0.93
CA TYR A 113 13.76 -8.05 -2.02
C TYR A 113 12.35 -8.57 -1.73
N TYR A 114 11.37 -7.97 -2.37
CA TYR A 114 9.96 -8.35 -2.30
C TYR A 114 9.35 -8.34 -3.71
N PHE A 115 8.27 -9.09 -3.90
CA PHE A 115 7.67 -9.29 -5.21
C PHE A 115 6.16 -9.40 -5.13
N TYR A 116 5.45 -8.67 -5.97
CA TYR A 116 4.05 -8.89 -6.27
C TYR A 116 3.94 -10.01 -7.29
N LEU A 117 3.54 -11.21 -6.87
CA LEU A 117 3.56 -12.38 -7.74
C LEU A 117 2.25 -12.58 -8.47
N ASP A 118 1.12 -12.28 -7.83
CA ASP A 118 -0.21 -12.48 -8.41
C ASP A 118 -1.25 -11.56 -7.78
N SER A 119 -2.25 -11.16 -8.55
CA SER A 119 -3.45 -10.47 -8.07
C SER A 119 -4.56 -10.53 -9.11
N THR A 120 -5.81 -10.70 -8.65
CA THR A 120 -7.00 -10.53 -9.50
C THR A 120 -7.61 -9.14 -9.29
N PRO A 121 -8.36 -8.59 -10.27
CA PRO A 121 -8.88 -7.22 -10.18
C PRO A 121 -9.89 -6.99 -9.05
N THR A 122 -10.61 -8.02 -8.58
CA THR A 122 -11.49 -7.91 -7.40
C THR A 122 -10.79 -8.28 -6.09
N HIS A 123 -9.46 -8.53 -6.15
CA HIS A 123 -8.67 -9.01 -5.02
C HIS A 123 -9.23 -10.31 -4.42
N SER A 124 -9.87 -11.14 -5.27
CA SER A 124 -10.35 -12.46 -4.86
C SER A 124 -9.21 -13.44 -4.62
N TYR A 125 -8.05 -13.21 -5.24
CA TYR A 125 -6.79 -13.88 -4.98
C TYR A 125 -5.63 -12.89 -5.11
N LEU A 126 -4.66 -12.96 -4.17
CA LEU A 126 -3.43 -12.16 -4.17
C LEU A 126 -2.28 -13.02 -3.69
N LYS A 127 -1.07 -12.76 -4.19
CA LYS A 127 0.16 -13.43 -3.75
C LYS A 127 1.34 -12.46 -3.74
N TRP A 128 2.06 -12.45 -2.62
CA TRP A 128 3.22 -11.62 -2.34
C TRP A 128 4.37 -12.47 -1.83
N LEU A 129 5.61 -12.07 -2.08
CA LEU A 129 6.82 -12.74 -1.62
C LEU A 129 7.80 -11.73 -1.04
N TYR A 130 8.39 -12.08 0.10
CA TYR A 130 9.52 -11.36 0.69
C TYR A 130 10.68 -12.32 0.98
N LYS A 131 11.89 -11.89 0.66
CA LYS A 131 13.12 -12.62 0.98
C LYS A 131 13.71 -12.05 2.27
N TYR A 132 13.45 -12.71 3.39
CA TYR A 132 13.88 -12.23 4.70
C TYR A 132 15.18 -12.91 5.13
N PRO A 133 16.28 -12.14 5.38
CA PRO A 133 17.56 -12.71 5.81
C PRO A 133 17.48 -13.41 7.17
N GLN A 134 18.36 -14.39 7.37
CA GLN A 134 18.56 -15.08 8.67
C GLN A 134 19.65 -14.42 9.55
N ARG A 135 20.27 -13.34 9.07
CA ARG A 135 21.26 -12.51 9.78
C ARG A 135 20.66 -11.17 10.16
N ALA A 136 21.35 -10.42 11.03
CA ALA A 136 20.99 -9.05 11.35
C ALA A 136 20.93 -8.21 10.07
N TYR A 137 19.84 -7.45 9.89
CA TYR A 137 19.68 -6.62 8.70
C TYR A 137 20.70 -5.46 8.71
N PRO A 138 21.40 -5.18 7.61
CA PRO A 138 22.58 -4.29 7.57
C PRO A 138 22.20 -2.82 7.37
N TYR A 139 21.27 -2.27 8.17
CA TYR A 139 20.78 -0.88 8.02
C TYR A 139 21.90 0.16 7.93
N SER A 140 22.83 0.15 8.90
CA SER A 140 23.92 1.14 8.95
C SER A 140 24.94 0.96 7.83
N GLU A 141 25.18 -0.28 7.40
CA GLU A 141 26.11 -0.58 6.32
C GLU A 141 25.58 -0.04 4.98
N LEU A 142 24.30 -0.25 4.69
CA LEU A 142 23.64 0.28 3.50
C LEU A 142 23.69 1.80 3.45
N ILE A 143 23.36 2.49 4.57
CA ILE A 143 23.47 3.95 4.66
C ILE A 143 24.91 4.41 4.43
N ALA A 144 25.89 3.81 5.11
CA ALA A 144 27.30 4.19 5.01
C ALA A 144 27.87 3.91 3.61
N GLY A 145 27.48 2.80 2.99
CA GLY A 145 27.89 2.44 1.63
C GLY A 145 27.43 3.46 0.61
N ASN A 146 26.15 3.82 0.64
CA ASN A 146 25.56 4.75 -0.33
C ASN A 146 25.99 6.21 -0.13
N ARG A 147 26.44 6.60 1.07
CA ARG A 147 26.95 7.95 1.33
C ARG A 147 28.38 8.19 0.82
N ARG A 148 29.09 7.17 0.37
CA ARG A 148 30.52 7.31 -0.03
C ARG A 148 30.69 8.27 -1.19
N SER A 149 29.97 8.06 -2.29
CA SER A 149 30.12 8.85 -3.51
C SER A 149 28.90 8.75 -4.41
N LYS A 150 28.55 9.87 -5.08
CA LYS A 150 27.55 9.88 -6.17
C LYS A 150 28.11 9.37 -7.52
N PHE A 151 29.40 9.10 -7.60
CA PHE A 151 30.09 8.64 -8.81
C PHE A 151 30.35 7.14 -8.78
N GLU A 152 30.11 6.46 -7.68
CA GLU A 152 30.15 5.02 -7.54
C GLU A 152 28.75 4.44 -7.76
N PRO A 153 28.63 3.18 -8.25
CA PRO A 153 27.36 2.48 -8.26
C PRO A 153 26.72 2.46 -6.86
N GLU A 154 25.41 2.39 -6.81
CA GLU A 154 24.70 2.19 -5.55
C GLU A 154 25.16 0.93 -4.84
N TYR A 155 25.25 1.01 -3.52
CA TYR A 155 25.56 -0.12 -2.68
C TYR A 155 24.25 -0.84 -2.33
N GLU A 156 24.08 -2.02 -2.90
CA GLU A 156 22.87 -2.79 -2.81
C GLU A 156 22.87 -3.82 -1.65
N LEU A 157 21.69 -4.30 -1.29
CA LEU A 157 21.56 -5.33 -0.25
C LEU A 157 22.36 -6.61 -0.60
N LEU A 158 22.47 -6.95 -1.89
CA LEU A 158 23.31 -8.08 -2.35
C LEU A 158 24.79 -7.88 -2.10
N ASP A 159 25.26 -6.63 -2.16
CA ASP A 159 26.69 -6.32 -1.96
C ASP A 159 27.14 -6.55 -0.51
N THR A 160 26.19 -6.60 0.44
CA THR A 160 26.47 -6.92 1.84
C THR A 160 26.75 -8.40 2.09
N GLY A 161 26.52 -9.28 1.12
CA GLY A 161 26.61 -10.74 1.29
C GLY A 161 25.58 -11.33 2.26
N ILE A 162 24.49 -10.61 2.57
CA ILE A 162 23.51 -11.04 3.59
C ILE A 162 22.77 -12.32 3.18
N PHE A 163 22.68 -12.61 1.89
CA PHE A 163 22.05 -13.81 1.34
C PHE A 163 23.05 -14.94 1.04
N ASP A 164 24.33 -14.77 1.37
CA ASP A 164 25.35 -15.80 1.15
C ASP A 164 24.95 -17.10 1.84
N ASP A 165 25.33 -18.23 1.25
CA ASP A 165 24.97 -19.58 1.66
C ASP A 165 23.46 -19.85 1.69
N ASN A 166 22.65 -19.05 0.95
CA ASN A 166 21.19 -19.10 0.93
C ASN A 166 20.56 -18.92 2.32
N ARG A 167 21.20 -18.17 3.23
CA ARG A 167 20.71 -17.93 4.60
C ARG A 167 19.57 -16.92 4.62
N TYR A 168 18.42 -17.30 4.07
CA TYR A 168 17.21 -16.51 4.07
C TYR A 168 15.95 -17.39 4.06
N PHE A 169 14.83 -16.76 4.36
CA PHE A 169 13.50 -17.33 4.20
C PHE A 169 12.84 -16.71 2.96
N ASP A 170 12.18 -17.55 2.15
CA ASP A 170 11.12 -17.07 1.28
C ASP A 170 9.81 -17.06 2.09
N VAL A 171 9.24 -15.89 2.27
CA VAL A 171 7.99 -15.69 3.00
C VAL A 171 6.91 -15.29 2.00
N TYR A 172 6.03 -16.23 1.69
CA TYR A 172 4.88 -15.96 0.83
C TYR A 172 3.68 -15.57 1.70
N VAL A 173 2.97 -14.53 1.28
CA VAL A 173 1.68 -14.16 1.85
C VAL A 173 0.64 -14.22 0.73
N GLU A 174 -0.39 -15.03 0.95
CA GLU A 174 -1.47 -15.23 0.00
C GLU A 174 -2.80 -14.88 0.67
N TYR A 175 -3.65 -14.18 -0.08
CA TYR A 175 -5.03 -13.88 0.31
C TYR A 175 -6.00 -14.53 -0.68
N ALA A 176 -7.06 -15.13 -0.16
CA ALA A 176 -8.15 -15.67 -0.97
C ALA A 176 -9.51 -15.31 -0.36
N LYS A 177 -10.45 -14.82 -1.15
CA LYS A 177 -11.77 -14.46 -0.67
C LYS A 177 -12.75 -15.62 -0.87
N ALA A 178 -13.25 -16.21 0.23
CA ALA A 178 -14.38 -17.14 0.16
C ALA A 178 -15.67 -16.38 -0.19
N ALA A 179 -15.80 -15.12 0.28
CA ALA A 179 -16.87 -14.18 -0.02
C ALA A 179 -16.34 -12.75 0.09
N PRO A 180 -17.08 -11.70 -0.32
CA PRO A 180 -16.61 -10.29 -0.25
C PRO A 180 -16.08 -9.87 1.12
N GLU A 181 -16.68 -10.36 2.19
CA GLU A 181 -16.36 -10.03 3.59
C GLU A 181 -15.69 -11.20 4.35
N ASP A 182 -15.11 -12.14 3.63
CA ASP A 182 -14.53 -13.38 4.18
C ASP A 182 -13.22 -13.70 3.48
N VAL A 183 -12.10 -13.44 4.17
CA VAL A 183 -10.75 -13.46 3.63
C VAL A 183 -9.90 -14.51 4.33
N LEU A 184 -9.44 -15.48 3.58
CA LEU A 184 -8.46 -16.46 4.01
C LEU A 184 -7.06 -15.90 3.79
N ILE A 185 -6.17 -16.12 4.76
CA ILE A 185 -4.79 -15.64 4.74
C ILE A 185 -3.88 -16.83 4.97
N LYS A 186 -2.96 -17.07 4.04
CA LYS A 186 -1.98 -18.17 4.11
C LYS A 186 -0.58 -17.60 4.05
N ILE A 187 0.21 -17.83 5.10
CA ILE A 187 1.61 -17.42 5.17
C ILE A 187 2.46 -18.68 5.09
N THR A 188 3.26 -18.77 4.03
CA THR A 188 4.13 -19.92 3.76
C THR A 188 5.58 -19.50 3.92
N ILE A 189 6.30 -20.12 4.85
CA ILE A 189 7.69 -19.82 5.16
C ILE A 189 8.55 -21.00 4.70
N ALA A 190 9.45 -20.76 3.73
CA ALA A 190 10.42 -21.73 3.24
C ALA A 190 11.82 -21.34 3.69
N ASN A 191 12.49 -22.20 4.46
CA ASN A 191 13.88 -22.02 4.82
C ASN A 191 14.78 -22.41 3.63
N ARG A 192 15.52 -21.47 3.09
CA ARG A 192 16.44 -21.71 1.97
C ARG A 192 17.85 -22.10 2.41
N GLY A 193 18.15 -21.87 3.69
CA GLY A 193 19.44 -22.23 4.30
C GLY A 193 19.64 -23.73 4.48
N ALA A 194 20.90 -24.11 4.70
CA ALA A 194 21.31 -25.50 4.94
C ALA A 194 21.16 -25.93 6.42
N GLU A 195 20.74 -25.02 7.30
CA GLU A 195 20.58 -25.25 8.74
C GLU A 195 19.15 -24.93 9.19
N ASP A 196 18.71 -25.55 10.29
CA ASP A 196 17.44 -25.19 10.94
C ASP A 196 17.51 -23.75 11.42
N ALA A 197 16.46 -22.99 11.17
CA ALA A 197 16.42 -21.58 11.53
C ALA A 197 15.11 -21.20 12.23
N THR A 198 15.21 -20.36 13.25
CA THR A 198 14.07 -19.85 14.00
C THR A 198 13.57 -18.54 13.41
N LEU A 199 12.26 -18.40 13.31
CA LEU A 199 11.58 -17.20 12.85
C LEU A 199 10.38 -16.89 13.73
N HIS A 200 10.29 -15.66 14.20
CA HIS A 200 9.06 -15.11 14.76
C HIS A 200 8.20 -14.56 13.64
N VAL A 201 6.97 -15.04 13.55
CA VAL A 201 5.98 -14.65 12.55
C VAL A 201 4.79 -14.03 13.27
N LEU A 202 4.52 -12.76 13.02
CA LEU A 202 3.53 -11.98 13.73
C LEU A 202 2.50 -11.40 12.72
N PRO A 203 1.49 -12.17 12.31
CA PRO A 203 0.32 -11.61 11.66
C PRO A 203 -0.32 -10.56 12.58
N THR A 204 -0.40 -9.32 12.09
CA THR A 204 -0.77 -8.15 12.90
C THR A 204 -2.01 -7.50 12.33
N LEU A 205 -2.97 -7.22 13.22
CA LEU A 205 -4.22 -6.52 12.93
C LEU A 205 -4.25 -5.22 13.74
N TRP A 206 -4.65 -4.10 13.12
CA TRP A 206 -4.76 -2.83 13.84
C TRP A 206 -5.76 -1.89 13.19
N PHE A 207 -6.25 -0.94 13.97
CA PHE A 207 -7.04 0.18 13.48
C PHE A 207 -6.15 1.39 13.18
N ARG A 208 -6.36 2.04 12.02
CA ARG A 208 -5.77 3.36 11.75
C ARG A 208 -6.21 4.33 12.82
N ASN A 209 -5.26 5.10 13.36
CA ASN A 209 -5.54 6.02 14.46
C ASN A 209 -6.28 7.28 13.98
N THR A 210 -7.60 7.23 13.99
CA THR A 210 -8.50 8.36 13.70
C THR A 210 -9.06 8.99 14.97
N TRP A 211 -9.04 8.28 16.09
CA TRP A 211 -9.60 8.77 17.36
C TRP A 211 -8.77 9.88 18.01
N SER A 212 -7.51 10.04 17.62
CA SER A 212 -6.69 11.15 18.10
C SER A 212 -6.90 12.47 17.35
N TRP A 213 -7.71 12.50 16.29
CA TRP A 213 -7.92 13.69 15.48
C TRP A 213 -8.86 14.70 16.13
N THR A 214 -9.87 14.19 16.81
CA THR A 214 -10.82 15.03 17.56
C THR A 214 -11.11 14.41 18.92
N PRO A 215 -11.32 15.21 19.98
CA PRO A 215 -11.51 14.70 21.35
C PRO A 215 -12.69 13.74 21.55
N GLU A 216 -13.70 13.79 20.66
CA GLU A 216 -14.93 13.00 20.76
C GLU A 216 -14.98 11.85 19.74
N ALA A 217 -13.91 11.64 18.97
CA ALA A 217 -13.89 10.57 17.98
C ALA A 217 -13.97 9.19 18.66
N PRO A 218 -14.84 8.30 18.19
CA PRO A 218 -15.00 6.98 18.79
C PRO A 218 -13.74 6.14 18.58
N LYS A 219 -13.19 5.59 19.67
CA LYS A 219 -12.04 4.69 19.62
C LYS A 219 -12.51 3.26 19.37
N PRO A 220 -12.09 2.61 18.28
CA PRO A 220 -12.37 1.20 18.04
C PRO A 220 -11.59 0.31 18.99
N THR A 221 -11.93 -0.98 19.06
CA THR A 221 -11.32 -1.90 20.02
C THR A 221 -11.00 -3.24 19.37
N LEU A 222 -9.78 -3.72 19.61
CA LEU A 222 -9.40 -5.12 19.47
C LEU A 222 -9.42 -5.78 20.84
N SER A 223 -9.91 -7.01 20.93
CA SER A 223 -9.88 -7.80 22.15
C SER A 223 -9.65 -9.27 21.86
N GLN A 224 -9.09 -9.97 22.84
CA GLN A 224 -8.99 -11.41 22.76
C GLN A 224 -10.38 -12.02 22.82
N GLY A 225 -10.76 -12.73 21.76
CA GLY A 225 -12.02 -13.47 21.70
C GLY A 225 -11.97 -14.80 22.45
N GLU A 226 -13.12 -15.46 22.60
CA GLU A 226 -13.18 -16.78 23.21
C GLU A 226 -12.32 -17.78 22.46
N ALA A 227 -11.43 -18.44 23.16
CA ALA A 227 -10.55 -19.45 22.58
C ALA A 227 -11.36 -20.70 22.22
N GLY A 228 -11.28 -21.11 20.96
CA GLY A 228 -11.71 -22.44 20.54
C GLY A 228 -10.57 -23.45 20.68
N LYS A 229 -10.88 -24.74 20.69
CA LYS A 229 -9.86 -25.79 20.69
C LYS A 229 -9.01 -25.67 19.41
N GLY A 230 -7.68 -25.52 19.59
CA GLY A 230 -6.73 -25.43 18.48
C GLY A 230 -6.78 -24.11 17.70
N ARG A 231 -7.36 -23.04 18.26
CA ARG A 231 -7.42 -21.72 17.61
C ARG A 231 -7.46 -20.56 18.61
N ARG A 232 -7.00 -19.41 18.15
CA ARG A 232 -7.15 -18.11 18.84
C ARG A 232 -7.99 -17.16 17.99
N MET A 233 -8.57 -16.16 18.62
CA MET A 233 -9.39 -15.16 17.93
C MET A 233 -9.10 -13.76 18.47
N ILE A 234 -9.03 -12.80 17.54
CA ILE A 234 -8.99 -11.37 17.83
C ILE A 234 -10.32 -10.79 17.32
N ALA A 235 -11.13 -10.29 18.25
CA ALA A 235 -12.36 -9.59 17.94
C ALA A 235 -12.03 -8.12 17.67
N ALA A 236 -12.50 -7.59 16.55
CA ALA A 236 -12.31 -6.21 16.11
C ALA A 236 -13.68 -5.53 16.04
N VAL A 237 -13.89 -4.48 16.81
CA VAL A 237 -15.15 -3.72 16.86
C VAL A 237 -14.89 -2.29 16.42
N HIS A 238 -15.57 -1.87 15.35
CA HIS A 238 -15.47 -0.54 14.79
C HIS A 238 -16.86 0.02 14.51
N PRO A 239 -17.13 1.32 14.75
CA PRO A 239 -18.47 1.91 14.57
C PRO A 239 -19.08 1.71 13.18
N GLU A 240 -18.25 1.81 12.14
CA GLU A 240 -18.70 1.70 10.74
C GLU A 240 -18.50 0.30 10.14
N LEU A 241 -17.45 -0.44 10.53
CA LEU A 241 -17.19 -1.80 10.00
C LEU A 241 -18.01 -2.87 10.74
N GLY A 242 -18.55 -2.55 11.91
CA GLY A 242 -19.19 -3.54 12.79
C GLY A 242 -18.15 -4.47 13.43
N GLU A 243 -18.58 -5.66 13.84
CA GLU A 243 -17.73 -6.66 14.48
C GLU A 243 -17.11 -7.61 13.45
N ARG A 244 -15.78 -7.70 13.45
CA ARG A 244 -14.97 -8.61 12.64
C ARG A 244 -14.13 -9.51 13.53
N TRP A 245 -13.82 -10.69 13.06
CA TRP A 245 -12.94 -11.61 13.79
C TRP A 245 -11.79 -12.08 12.92
N LEU A 246 -10.56 -11.91 13.43
CA LEU A 246 -9.40 -12.60 12.90
C LEU A 246 -9.22 -13.92 13.65
N CYS A 247 -9.51 -15.01 12.97
CA CYS A 247 -9.28 -16.37 13.48
C CYS A 247 -7.86 -16.80 13.11
N VAL A 248 -7.12 -17.31 14.09
CA VAL A 248 -5.73 -17.77 13.97
C VAL A 248 -5.69 -19.27 14.28
N GLU A 249 -5.15 -20.07 13.35
CA GLU A 249 -4.97 -21.51 13.58
C GLU A 249 -3.86 -21.74 14.62
N GLY A 250 -4.08 -22.65 15.54
CA GLY A 250 -3.15 -22.97 16.63
C GLY A 250 -3.40 -22.17 17.92
N GLU A 251 -2.67 -22.57 18.96
CA GLU A 251 -2.74 -21.96 20.30
C GLU A 251 -1.52 -21.08 20.56
N VAL A 252 -1.49 -19.91 19.94
CA VAL A 252 -0.37 -18.97 20.04
C VAL A 252 -0.68 -17.80 20.97
N PRO A 253 0.33 -17.16 21.60
CA PRO A 253 0.14 -15.92 22.34
C PRO A 253 -0.41 -14.83 21.45
N LEU A 254 -1.34 -14.04 21.99
CA LEU A 254 -1.83 -12.80 21.38
C LEU A 254 -1.25 -11.62 22.15
N LEU A 255 -0.66 -10.67 21.43
CA LEU A 255 -0.03 -9.47 21.99
C LEU A 255 -0.89 -8.26 21.62
N PHE A 256 -1.16 -7.38 22.58
CA PHE A 256 -2.02 -6.20 22.38
C PHE A 256 -1.30 -4.92 22.78
N THR A 257 -1.43 -3.89 21.96
CA THR A 257 -1.02 -2.50 22.23
C THR A 257 -2.03 -1.54 21.64
N GLU A 258 -1.77 -0.26 21.80
CA GLU A 258 -2.48 0.78 21.05
C GLU A 258 -1.69 1.13 19.77
N ASN A 259 -2.38 1.49 18.69
CA ASN A 259 -1.77 2.18 17.55
C ASN A 259 -1.68 3.68 17.88
N GLU A 260 -0.88 4.01 18.90
CA GLU A 260 -0.65 5.35 19.40
C GLU A 260 0.85 5.65 19.47
N THR A 261 1.21 6.89 19.19
CA THR A 261 2.61 7.33 19.15
C THR A 261 3.30 7.17 20.51
N ASN A 262 4.49 6.61 20.52
CA ASN A 262 5.36 6.60 21.69
C ASN A 262 6.02 7.98 21.85
N ASN A 263 5.29 8.92 22.45
CA ASN A 263 5.75 10.30 22.68
C ASN A 263 6.97 10.35 23.59
N GLN A 264 7.05 9.45 24.57
CA GLN A 264 8.21 9.39 25.48
C GLN A 264 9.50 9.09 24.70
N ARG A 265 9.43 8.13 23.77
CA ARG A 265 10.60 7.77 22.95
C ARG A 265 10.97 8.87 21.94
N LEU A 266 9.97 9.44 21.25
CA LEU A 266 10.22 10.36 20.14
C LEU A 266 10.46 11.79 20.58
N PHE A 267 9.78 12.25 21.65
CA PHE A 267 9.73 13.66 22.03
C PHE A 267 10.05 13.92 23.50
N GLY A 268 10.31 12.88 24.31
CA GLY A 268 10.55 13.03 25.74
C GLY A 268 9.34 13.46 26.57
N THR A 269 8.12 13.40 25.99
CA THR A 269 6.87 13.76 26.66
C THR A 269 6.07 12.52 27.06
N ALA A 270 5.12 12.66 27.98
CA ALA A 270 4.32 11.54 28.44
C ALA A 270 3.47 10.93 27.31
N ASN A 271 3.36 9.60 27.31
CA ASN A 271 2.45 8.86 26.43
C ASN A 271 0.98 9.07 26.84
N ALA A 272 0.06 8.90 25.90
CA ALA A 272 -1.38 8.93 26.20
C ALA A 272 -1.83 7.72 27.02
N GLY A 273 -1.12 6.60 26.92
CA GLY A 273 -1.37 5.36 27.65
C GLY A 273 -0.09 4.56 27.85
N ASP A 274 -0.20 3.44 28.58
CA ASP A 274 0.96 2.60 28.93
C ASP A 274 1.45 1.73 27.76
N TYR A 275 0.57 1.39 26.82
CA TYR A 275 0.86 0.46 25.73
C TYR A 275 0.82 1.20 24.38
N VAL A 276 1.98 1.49 23.82
CA VAL A 276 2.13 2.29 22.60
C VAL A 276 2.50 1.43 21.39
N LYS A 277 2.49 2.04 20.18
CA LYS A 277 2.61 1.36 18.88
C LYS A 277 3.77 0.36 18.83
N ASP A 278 4.92 0.69 19.40
CA ASP A 278 6.15 -0.12 19.38
C ASP A 278 6.28 -1.11 20.55
N GLY A 279 5.28 -1.22 21.42
CA GLY A 279 5.32 -2.14 22.55
C GLY A 279 5.46 -3.62 22.12
N ILE A 280 4.91 -4.03 20.98
CA ILE A 280 5.10 -5.38 20.44
C ILE A 280 6.58 -5.61 20.06
N ASN A 281 7.24 -4.62 19.44
CA ASN A 281 8.67 -4.67 19.18
C ASN A 281 9.47 -4.88 20.49
N ASP A 282 9.18 -4.10 21.52
CA ASP A 282 9.87 -4.18 22.80
C ASP A 282 9.65 -5.52 23.52
N TYR A 283 8.45 -6.07 23.40
CA TYR A 283 8.14 -7.41 23.92
C TYR A 283 8.95 -8.49 23.20
N VAL A 284 8.98 -8.48 21.87
CA VAL A 284 9.59 -9.56 21.07
C VAL A 284 11.12 -9.47 21.10
N ILE A 285 11.69 -8.27 20.90
CA ILE A 285 13.14 -8.08 20.76
C ILE A 285 13.85 -7.92 22.09
N HIS A 286 13.27 -7.14 23.00
CA HIS A 286 13.90 -6.81 24.27
C HIS A 286 13.36 -7.64 25.46
N GLY A 287 12.35 -8.49 25.23
CA GLY A 287 11.75 -9.31 26.28
C GLY A 287 10.96 -8.51 27.33
N HIS A 288 10.59 -7.26 27.03
CA HIS A 288 9.85 -6.38 27.92
C HIS A 288 8.37 -6.77 27.98
N LYS A 289 8.04 -7.76 28.78
CA LYS A 289 6.67 -8.31 28.88
C LYS A 289 5.62 -7.27 29.27
N SER A 290 6.00 -6.24 30.01
CA SER A 290 5.13 -5.14 30.42
C SER A 290 4.83 -4.13 29.29
N ALA A 291 5.46 -4.25 28.12
CA ALA A 291 5.21 -3.35 26.98
C ALA A 291 3.91 -3.66 26.22
N VAL A 292 3.28 -4.80 26.50
CA VAL A 292 2.00 -5.22 25.91
C VAL A 292 0.93 -5.33 26.99
N ASN A 293 -0.33 -5.08 26.61
CA ASN A 293 -1.46 -5.04 27.53
C ASN A 293 -1.87 -6.45 28.00
N PRO A 294 -1.68 -6.79 29.30
CA PRO A 294 -2.04 -8.11 29.83
C PRO A 294 -3.55 -8.35 29.88
N ALA A 295 -4.38 -7.31 29.76
CA ALA A 295 -5.83 -7.44 29.68
C ALA A 295 -6.32 -7.99 28.32
N GLY A 296 -5.42 -8.14 27.33
CA GLY A 296 -5.77 -8.67 26.01
C GLY A 296 -6.68 -7.73 25.22
N THR A 297 -6.47 -6.42 25.33
CA THR A 297 -7.25 -5.39 24.63
C THR A 297 -6.34 -4.27 24.12
N GLY A 298 -6.77 -3.58 23.04
CA GLY A 298 -6.06 -2.45 22.46
C GLY A 298 -6.63 -2.07 21.10
N THR A 299 -5.84 -1.38 20.32
CA THR A 299 -6.16 -1.02 18.92
C THR A 299 -5.17 -1.60 17.91
N LYS A 300 -4.13 -2.29 18.39
CA LYS A 300 -3.18 -3.09 17.61
C LYS A 300 -2.99 -4.43 18.30
N ALA A 301 -3.02 -5.53 17.54
CA ALA A 301 -2.84 -6.88 18.08
C ALA A 301 -2.05 -7.75 17.10
N ALA A 302 -1.19 -8.61 17.62
CA ALA A 302 -0.43 -9.59 16.85
C ALA A 302 -0.58 -11.00 17.40
N ALA A 303 -0.69 -11.99 16.51
CA ALA A 303 -0.57 -13.40 16.86
C ALA A 303 0.91 -13.80 16.75
N HIS A 304 1.52 -14.22 17.85
CA HIS A 304 2.96 -14.45 17.92
C HIS A 304 3.30 -15.93 17.73
N HIS A 305 3.66 -16.30 16.50
CA HIS A 305 4.18 -17.63 16.18
C HIS A 305 5.70 -17.64 16.32
N LEU A 306 6.23 -18.56 17.11
CA LEU A 306 7.66 -18.87 17.17
C LEU A 306 7.88 -20.20 16.46
N LEU A 307 8.50 -20.16 15.30
CA LEU A 307 8.65 -21.30 14.39
C LEU A 307 10.13 -21.69 14.28
N THR A 308 10.43 -22.98 14.35
CA THR A 308 11.71 -23.51 13.88
C THR A 308 11.46 -24.22 12.55
N VAL A 309 12.00 -23.64 11.46
CA VAL A 309 11.85 -24.18 10.11
C VAL A 309 13.13 -24.95 9.77
N LYS A 310 13.00 -26.25 9.54
CA LYS A 310 14.15 -27.09 9.22
C LYS A 310 14.77 -26.72 7.87
N ALA A 311 16.05 -27.07 7.70
CA ALA A 311 16.79 -26.85 6.47
C ALA A 311 16.02 -27.36 5.24
N GLY A 312 15.75 -26.49 4.27
CA GLY A 312 15.03 -26.81 3.05
C GLY A 312 13.52 -27.12 3.21
N GLU A 313 12.98 -27.08 4.44
CA GLU A 313 11.56 -27.34 4.69
C GLU A 313 10.70 -26.07 4.64
N THR A 314 9.40 -26.30 4.68
CA THR A 314 8.37 -25.25 4.61
C THR A 314 7.35 -25.43 5.73
N VAL A 315 6.94 -24.31 6.36
CA VAL A 315 5.88 -24.26 7.37
C VAL A 315 4.79 -23.30 6.91
N VAL A 316 3.53 -23.60 7.23
CA VAL A 316 2.37 -22.78 6.84
C VAL A 316 1.64 -22.30 8.09
N VAL A 317 1.28 -21.01 8.11
CA VAL A 317 0.39 -20.39 9.10
C VAL A 317 -0.90 -19.97 8.38
N ARG A 318 -2.05 -20.32 8.96
CA ARG A 318 -3.38 -20.03 8.41
C ARG A 318 -4.15 -19.10 9.32
N LEU A 319 -4.79 -18.08 8.69
CA LEU A 319 -5.70 -17.16 9.37
C LEU A 319 -6.92 -16.91 8.49
N ARG A 320 -7.99 -16.41 9.11
CA ARG A 320 -9.20 -16.01 8.38
C ARG A 320 -9.84 -14.80 9.04
N LEU A 321 -10.01 -13.73 8.25
CA LEU A 321 -10.70 -12.49 8.65
C LEU A 321 -12.13 -12.52 8.11
N MET A 322 -13.13 -12.42 8.97
CA MET A 322 -14.53 -12.49 8.58
C MET A 322 -15.46 -11.73 9.53
N GLU A 323 -16.71 -11.58 9.14
CA GLU A 323 -17.74 -11.07 10.03
C GLU A 323 -17.96 -12.01 11.24
N ALA A 324 -18.16 -11.43 12.42
CA ALA A 324 -18.33 -12.16 13.67
C ALA A 324 -19.51 -13.17 13.62
N ALA A 325 -20.61 -12.80 12.98
CA ALA A 325 -21.78 -13.66 12.84
C ALA A 325 -21.42 -14.96 12.08
N ARG A 326 -20.60 -14.86 11.03
CA ARG A 326 -20.13 -16.00 10.25
C ARG A 326 -19.12 -16.83 11.05
N ALA A 327 -18.17 -16.21 11.72
CA ALA A 327 -17.17 -16.87 12.54
C ALA A 327 -17.77 -17.68 13.69
N LYS A 328 -18.90 -17.23 14.24
CA LYS A 328 -19.67 -17.94 15.29
C LYS A 328 -20.45 -19.14 14.75
N SER A 329 -20.77 -19.18 13.45
CA SER A 329 -21.64 -20.18 12.84
C SER A 329 -20.93 -21.35 12.17
N MET A 330 -19.60 -21.28 12.00
CA MET A 330 -18.82 -22.32 11.29
C MET A 330 -17.43 -22.50 11.89
N ASP A 331 -16.77 -23.61 11.55
CA ASP A 331 -15.35 -23.76 11.77
C ASP A 331 -14.56 -22.91 10.73
N PRO A 332 -13.78 -21.90 11.16
CA PRO A 332 -13.07 -20.99 10.25
C PRO A 332 -12.09 -21.69 9.30
N PHE A 333 -11.60 -22.87 9.65
CA PHE A 333 -10.59 -23.58 8.87
C PHE A 333 -11.16 -24.76 8.07
N ALA A 334 -12.46 -25.06 8.22
CA ALA A 334 -13.12 -26.06 7.40
C ALA A 334 -13.14 -25.62 5.93
N GLY A 335 -12.62 -26.46 5.03
CA GLY A 335 -12.56 -26.19 3.59
C GLY A 335 -11.53 -25.13 3.17
N PHE A 336 -10.66 -24.68 4.07
CA PHE A 336 -9.70 -23.60 3.83
C PHE A 336 -8.85 -23.81 2.57
N ASP A 337 -8.21 -24.97 2.43
CA ASP A 337 -7.36 -25.25 1.27
C ASP A 337 -8.18 -25.37 -0.03
N ALA A 338 -9.39 -25.92 0.04
CA ALA A 338 -10.28 -26.02 -1.12
C ALA A 338 -10.73 -24.62 -1.63
N ASP A 339 -11.04 -23.70 -0.72
CA ASP A 339 -11.37 -22.31 -1.07
C ASP A 339 -10.15 -21.62 -1.73
N PHE A 340 -8.94 -21.85 -1.20
CA PHE A 340 -7.70 -21.33 -1.78
C PHE A 340 -7.46 -21.87 -3.20
N ASP A 341 -7.51 -23.19 -3.37
CA ASP A 341 -7.27 -23.84 -4.65
C ASP A 341 -8.28 -23.36 -5.70
N GLN A 342 -9.54 -23.19 -5.29
CA GLN A 342 -10.57 -22.64 -6.16
C GLN A 342 -10.25 -21.22 -6.61
N ARG A 343 -9.84 -20.31 -5.70
CA ARG A 343 -9.48 -18.93 -6.07
C ARG A 343 -8.27 -18.88 -7.00
N LEU A 344 -7.26 -19.71 -6.75
CA LEU A 344 -6.09 -19.83 -7.62
C LEU A 344 -6.47 -20.31 -9.02
N GLN A 345 -7.29 -21.37 -9.11
CA GLN A 345 -7.79 -21.85 -10.40
C GLN A 345 -8.57 -20.77 -11.16
N GLU A 346 -9.42 -20.03 -10.48
CA GLU A 346 -10.20 -18.95 -11.09
C GLU A 346 -9.31 -17.79 -11.56
N ALA A 347 -8.23 -17.47 -10.83
CA ALA A 347 -7.20 -16.52 -11.27
C ALA A 347 -6.49 -17.03 -12.54
N ASP A 348 -6.14 -18.31 -12.59
CA ASP A 348 -5.55 -18.94 -13.79
C ASP A 348 -6.48 -18.87 -15.00
N GLU A 349 -7.77 -19.13 -14.81
CA GLU A 349 -8.79 -19.01 -15.86
C GLU A 349 -8.93 -17.58 -16.36
N PHE A 350 -8.89 -16.59 -15.44
CA PHE A 350 -8.96 -15.18 -15.78
C PHE A 350 -7.78 -14.75 -16.63
N TYR A 351 -6.54 -15.01 -16.18
CA TYR A 351 -5.34 -14.62 -16.91
C TYR A 351 -5.20 -15.34 -18.25
N ARG A 352 -5.56 -16.63 -18.32
CA ARG A 352 -5.61 -17.37 -19.59
C ARG A 352 -6.55 -16.74 -20.61
N ALA A 353 -7.67 -16.16 -20.15
CA ALA A 353 -8.65 -15.53 -21.04
C ALA A 353 -8.18 -14.19 -21.62
N ILE A 354 -7.29 -13.46 -20.93
CA ILE A 354 -6.78 -12.14 -21.37
C ILE A 354 -5.39 -12.22 -22.02
N THR A 355 -4.65 -13.31 -21.81
CA THR A 355 -3.33 -13.51 -22.44
C THR A 355 -3.48 -13.75 -23.93
N PRO A 356 -2.73 -13.04 -24.79
CA PRO A 356 -2.74 -13.26 -26.24
C PRO A 356 -2.34 -14.71 -26.59
N THR A 357 -3.04 -15.32 -27.53
CA THR A 357 -2.88 -16.75 -27.88
C THR A 357 -1.51 -17.10 -28.46
N GLN A 358 -0.79 -16.12 -28.98
CA GLN A 358 0.57 -16.28 -29.53
C GLN A 358 1.67 -16.16 -28.48
N SER A 359 1.35 -15.77 -27.24
CA SER A 359 2.33 -15.61 -26.17
C SER A 359 2.93 -16.95 -25.76
N THR A 360 4.24 -16.96 -25.54
CA THR A 360 4.93 -18.07 -24.88
C THR A 360 4.51 -18.18 -23.40
N ALA A 361 4.84 -19.29 -22.77
CA ALA A 361 4.55 -19.46 -21.34
C ALA A 361 5.31 -18.46 -20.46
N ASP A 362 6.47 -17.99 -20.90
CA ASP A 362 7.27 -17.01 -20.18
C ASP A 362 6.68 -15.60 -20.32
N GLU A 363 6.36 -15.18 -21.54
CA GLU A 363 5.65 -13.90 -21.79
C GLU A 363 4.32 -13.83 -21.04
N ALA A 364 3.57 -14.93 -20.96
CA ALA A 364 2.32 -15.00 -20.18
C ALA A 364 2.57 -14.78 -18.68
N ARG A 365 3.65 -15.35 -18.12
CA ARG A 365 4.04 -15.13 -16.72
C ARG A 365 4.46 -13.70 -16.46
N VAL A 366 5.30 -13.12 -17.32
CA VAL A 366 5.74 -11.72 -17.22
C VAL A 366 4.54 -10.78 -17.26
N MET A 367 3.63 -10.98 -18.23
CA MET A 367 2.39 -10.18 -18.32
C MET A 367 1.54 -10.29 -17.04
N ARG A 368 1.33 -11.52 -16.52
CA ARG A 368 0.55 -11.75 -15.31
C ARG A 368 1.16 -11.03 -14.11
N GLN A 369 2.46 -11.16 -13.91
CA GLN A 369 3.16 -10.52 -12.80
C GLN A 369 3.15 -8.99 -12.92
N ALA A 370 3.36 -8.44 -14.11
CA ALA A 370 3.29 -6.99 -14.33
C ALA A 370 1.89 -6.44 -14.02
N LEU A 371 0.83 -7.10 -14.48
CA LEU A 371 -0.55 -6.71 -14.16
C LEU A 371 -0.89 -6.91 -12.67
N ALA A 372 -0.34 -7.95 -12.04
CA ALA A 372 -0.45 -8.13 -10.59
C ALA A 372 0.21 -6.97 -9.84
N GLY A 373 1.39 -6.52 -10.25
CA GLY A 373 2.05 -5.34 -9.70
C GLY A 373 1.15 -4.10 -9.75
N MET A 374 0.53 -3.84 -10.91
CA MET A 374 -0.44 -2.73 -11.06
C MET A 374 -1.65 -2.84 -10.12
N LEU A 375 -2.12 -4.05 -9.85
CA LEU A 375 -3.24 -4.29 -8.93
C LEU A 375 -2.83 -4.17 -7.46
N TRP A 376 -1.60 -4.57 -7.11
CA TRP A 376 -1.01 -4.38 -5.79
C TRP A 376 -0.69 -2.92 -5.49
N SER A 377 -0.38 -2.11 -6.50
CA SER A 377 -0.04 -0.69 -6.36
C SER A 377 -1.25 0.22 -6.13
N LYS A 378 -2.44 -0.33 -5.94
CA LYS A 378 -3.60 0.40 -5.44
C LYS A 378 -3.40 0.75 -3.96
N GLN A 379 -3.66 2.00 -3.59
CA GLN A 379 -3.51 2.47 -2.22
C GLN A 379 -4.64 3.40 -1.83
N HIS A 380 -5.06 3.34 -0.57
CA HIS A 380 -5.94 4.35 0.02
C HIS A 380 -5.17 5.68 0.15
N PHE A 381 -5.73 6.72 -0.44
CA PHE A 381 -5.17 8.07 -0.45
C PHE A 381 -6.09 9.01 0.33
N LEU A 382 -5.63 9.47 1.49
CA LEU A 382 -6.31 10.46 2.30
C LEU A 382 -5.48 11.74 2.34
N TYR A 383 -6.03 12.85 1.84
CA TYR A 383 -5.39 14.16 1.95
C TYR A 383 -6.42 15.28 2.02
N GLU A 384 -6.54 15.90 3.18
CA GLU A 384 -7.37 17.07 3.44
C GLU A 384 -6.48 18.32 3.43
N VAL A 385 -6.38 19.00 2.31
CA VAL A 385 -5.44 20.11 2.12
C VAL A 385 -5.74 21.27 3.07
N ASP A 386 -6.99 21.62 3.29
CA ASP A 386 -7.37 22.71 4.21
C ASP A 386 -6.92 22.41 5.67
N THR A 387 -7.09 21.18 6.12
CA THR A 387 -6.63 20.74 7.43
C THR A 387 -5.10 20.78 7.53
N TRP A 388 -4.41 20.27 6.51
CA TRP A 388 -2.95 20.30 6.44
C TRP A 388 -2.40 21.74 6.46
N ILE A 389 -3.01 22.68 5.69
CA ILE A 389 -2.63 24.09 5.68
C ILE A 389 -2.83 24.72 7.07
N LYS A 390 -3.97 24.46 7.74
CA LYS A 390 -4.24 24.98 9.08
C LYS A 390 -3.21 24.52 10.10
N ASP A 391 -2.89 23.23 10.10
CA ASP A 391 -1.91 22.63 11.01
C ASP A 391 -0.50 23.22 10.75
N HIS A 392 -0.16 23.44 9.48
CA HIS A 392 1.11 24.00 9.08
C HIS A 392 1.26 25.48 9.49
N VAL A 393 0.25 26.30 9.25
CA VAL A 393 0.21 27.71 9.67
C VAL A 393 0.24 27.83 11.20
N ALA A 394 -0.49 26.99 11.91
CA ALA A 394 -0.50 26.97 13.38
C ALA A 394 0.88 26.65 13.97
N SER A 395 1.72 25.90 13.25
CA SER A 395 3.09 25.60 13.64
C SER A 395 4.07 26.78 13.43
N GLY A 396 3.61 27.91 12.91
CA GLY A 396 4.40 29.13 12.73
C GLY A 396 5.31 29.12 11.49
N ASN A 397 5.11 28.22 10.56
CA ASN A 397 5.96 28.05 9.38
C ASN A 397 5.68 29.06 8.23
N GLY A 398 4.73 29.98 8.41
CA GLY A 398 4.40 31.02 7.43
C GLY A 398 3.57 30.52 6.25
N PRO A 399 3.63 31.18 5.06
CA PRO A 399 2.94 30.75 3.87
C PRO A 399 3.36 29.33 3.47
N THR A 400 2.35 28.49 3.16
CA THR A 400 2.59 27.08 2.84
C THR A 400 2.50 26.83 1.34
N ARG A 401 3.15 25.75 0.86
CA ARG A 401 2.82 25.18 -0.44
C ARG A 401 1.34 24.78 -0.49
N ASN A 402 0.79 24.69 -1.66
CA ASN A 402 -0.61 24.24 -1.90
C ASN A 402 -1.72 25.13 -1.32
N GLN A 403 -1.45 26.39 -0.94
CA GLN A 403 -2.45 27.30 -0.37
C GLN A 403 -3.67 27.52 -1.28
N ASP A 404 -3.44 27.57 -2.59
CA ASP A 404 -4.52 27.80 -3.57
C ASP A 404 -5.42 26.57 -3.77
N TRP A 405 -5.09 25.44 -3.16
CA TRP A 405 -5.77 24.16 -3.32
C TRP A 405 -6.61 23.74 -2.09
N GLY A 406 -6.97 24.66 -1.23
CA GLY A 406 -7.73 24.39 0.00
C GLY A 406 -9.09 23.69 -0.20
N HIS A 407 -9.62 23.67 -1.43
CA HIS A 407 -10.83 22.92 -1.78
C HIS A 407 -10.62 21.41 -1.91
N MET A 408 -9.36 20.96 -2.02
CA MET A 408 -9.03 19.57 -2.28
C MET A 408 -9.20 18.71 -1.04
N VAL A 409 -10.09 17.72 -1.14
CA VAL A 409 -10.30 16.66 -0.15
C VAL A 409 -10.32 15.34 -0.90
N ASN A 410 -9.35 14.49 -0.61
CA ASN A 410 -9.20 13.17 -1.22
C ASN A 410 -9.39 12.10 -0.15
N ASP A 411 -10.12 11.05 -0.48
CA ASP A 411 -10.35 9.89 0.39
C ASP A 411 -10.72 8.69 -0.52
N ASP A 412 -9.79 8.32 -1.40
CA ASP A 412 -10.03 7.41 -2.52
C ASP A 412 -8.96 6.32 -2.62
N ILE A 413 -9.31 5.22 -3.32
CA ILE A 413 -8.32 4.24 -3.77
C ILE A 413 -7.72 4.72 -5.07
N ILE A 414 -6.42 4.95 -5.09
CA ILE A 414 -5.66 5.43 -6.24
C ILE A 414 -4.61 4.39 -6.67
N SER A 415 -4.41 4.26 -7.97
CA SER A 415 -3.25 3.56 -8.54
C SER A 415 -2.01 4.44 -8.37
N MET A 416 -1.08 4.00 -7.50
CA MET A 416 0.17 4.71 -7.24
C MET A 416 1.26 4.29 -8.24
N PRO A 417 2.24 5.15 -8.52
CA PRO A 417 3.40 4.76 -9.32
C PRO A 417 4.16 3.59 -8.68
N ASP A 418 4.38 3.67 -7.38
CA ASP A 418 5.01 2.64 -6.57
C ASP A 418 4.50 2.74 -5.11
N LYS A 419 4.51 1.64 -4.35
CA LYS A 419 4.05 1.64 -2.95
C LYS A 419 5.15 1.94 -1.95
N TRP A 420 6.38 2.00 -2.37
CA TRP A 420 7.50 2.34 -1.52
C TRP A 420 8.10 3.71 -1.86
N GLU A 421 8.49 3.91 -3.13
CA GLU A 421 9.18 5.11 -3.58
C GLU A 421 8.21 6.27 -3.83
N TYR A 422 7.05 5.96 -4.44
CA TYR A 422 5.99 6.92 -4.77
C TYR A 422 4.62 6.53 -4.19
N PRO A 423 4.48 6.45 -2.85
CA PRO A 423 3.20 6.10 -2.22
C PRO A 423 2.25 7.30 -2.14
N TRP A 424 2.15 8.07 -3.22
CA TRP A 424 1.38 9.30 -3.32
C TRP A 424 0.78 9.51 -4.70
N TYR A 425 0.04 10.58 -4.83
CA TYR A 425 -0.63 10.99 -6.05
C TYR A 425 0.38 11.48 -7.11
N ALA A 426 0.26 10.96 -8.34
CA ALA A 426 1.00 11.42 -9.52
C ALA A 426 0.08 11.38 -10.74
N ALA A 427 -0.27 12.56 -11.28
CA ALA A 427 -1.38 12.69 -12.23
C ALA A 427 -1.13 12.04 -13.58
N TRP A 428 0.03 12.27 -14.21
CA TRP A 428 0.27 11.71 -15.55
C TRP A 428 0.64 10.22 -15.47
N ASP A 429 1.31 9.78 -14.43
CA ASP A 429 1.55 8.36 -14.14
C ASP A 429 0.23 7.61 -14.03
N LEU A 430 -0.71 8.13 -13.25
CA LEU A 430 -2.05 7.57 -13.13
C LEU A 430 -2.74 7.46 -14.50
N ALA A 431 -2.64 8.47 -15.35
CA ALA A 431 -3.21 8.43 -16.69
C ALA A 431 -2.60 7.31 -17.56
N PHE A 432 -1.30 7.06 -17.46
CA PHE A 432 -0.64 5.92 -18.11
C PHE A 432 -1.02 4.58 -17.49
N HIS A 433 -1.10 4.51 -16.15
CA HIS A 433 -1.53 3.29 -15.44
C HIS A 433 -2.90 2.79 -15.89
N THR A 434 -3.82 3.71 -16.19
CA THR A 434 -5.17 3.35 -16.63
C THR A 434 -5.17 2.50 -17.90
N LEU A 435 -4.18 2.67 -18.78
CA LEU A 435 -4.08 1.87 -20.01
C LEU A 435 -3.73 0.41 -19.66
N ALA A 436 -2.74 0.20 -18.77
CA ALA A 436 -2.40 -1.15 -18.30
C ALA A 436 -3.54 -1.78 -17.52
N LEU A 437 -4.15 -1.02 -16.60
CA LEU A 437 -5.30 -1.46 -15.80
C LEU A 437 -6.52 -1.81 -16.66
N SER A 438 -6.69 -1.17 -17.82
CA SER A 438 -7.81 -1.48 -18.74
C SER A 438 -7.80 -2.94 -19.24
N ALA A 439 -6.64 -3.60 -19.22
CA ALA A 439 -6.53 -5.01 -19.59
C ALA A 439 -7.18 -5.94 -18.57
N VAL A 440 -7.28 -5.53 -17.31
CA VAL A 440 -7.80 -6.34 -16.20
C VAL A 440 -9.08 -5.76 -15.59
N ASP A 441 -9.22 -4.44 -15.50
CA ASP A 441 -10.36 -3.74 -14.88
C ASP A 441 -10.59 -2.37 -15.52
N ILE A 442 -11.29 -2.38 -16.63
CA ILE A 442 -11.54 -1.17 -17.43
C ILE A 442 -12.44 -0.15 -16.69
N ASP A 443 -13.33 -0.62 -15.81
CA ASP A 443 -14.22 0.26 -15.07
C ASP A 443 -13.42 1.02 -14.00
N PHE A 444 -12.54 0.35 -13.26
CA PHE A 444 -11.62 1.01 -12.35
C PHE A 444 -10.67 1.98 -13.08
N ALA A 445 -10.16 1.61 -14.25
CA ALA A 445 -9.34 2.51 -15.07
C ALA A 445 -10.09 3.80 -15.45
N LYS A 446 -11.37 3.69 -15.84
CA LYS A 446 -12.21 4.88 -16.12
C LYS A 446 -12.49 5.71 -14.87
N GLU A 447 -12.71 5.07 -13.73
CA GLU A 447 -12.90 5.74 -12.44
C GLU A 447 -11.67 6.56 -12.05
N GLN A 448 -10.46 6.02 -12.25
CA GLN A 448 -9.20 6.73 -11.95
C GLN A 448 -9.06 8.02 -12.78
N LEU A 449 -9.36 8.00 -14.09
CA LEU A 449 -9.35 9.22 -14.89
C LEU A 449 -10.47 10.18 -14.46
N ALA A 450 -11.64 9.67 -14.09
CA ALA A 450 -12.76 10.50 -13.64
C ALA A 450 -12.45 11.21 -12.32
N LEU A 451 -11.69 10.59 -11.41
CA LEU A 451 -11.20 11.23 -10.18
C LEU A 451 -10.40 12.49 -10.49
N MET A 452 -9.41 12.40 -11.39
CA MET A 452 -8.55 13.52 -11.76
C MET A 452 -9.32 14.69 -12.38
N LEU A 453 -10.45 14.42 -13.01
CA LEU A 453 -11.35 15.41 -13.60
C LEU A 453 -12.47 15.83 -12.63
N GLY A 454 -12.53 15.23 -11.46
CA GLY A 454 -13.49 15.54 -10.39
C GLY A 454 -13.15 16.86 -9.69
N GLN A 455 -14.17 17.49 -9.10
CA GLN A 455 -14.02 18.78 -8.42
C GLN A 455 -13.09 18.74 -7.18
N MET A 456 -12.80 17.56 -6.64
CA MET A 456 -11.90 17.39 -5.50
C MET A 456 -10.42 17.32 -5.93
N TYR A 457 -10.14 17.11 -7.22
CA TYR A 457 -8.79 17.03 -7.77
C TYR A 457 -8.50 18.16 -8.76
N LEU A 458 -9.46 18.45 -9.65
CA LEU A 458 -9.32 19.50 -10.67
C LEU A 458 -9.47 20.88 -10.01
N HIS A 459 -8.47 21.73 -10.16
CA HIS A 459 -8.58 23.11 -9.71
C HIS A 459 -9.71 23.87 -10.45
N PRO A 460 -10.44 24.78 -9.80
CA PRO A 460 -11.50 25.57 -10.44
C PRO A 460 -11.07 26.32 -11.71
N ASN A 461 -9.79 26.68 -11.84
CA ASN A 461 -9.24 27.31 -13.05
C ASN A 461 -8.99 26.33 -14.21
N GLY A 462 -9.15 25.01 -13.99
CA GLY A 462 -8.93 23.97 -14.99
C GLY A 462 -7.58 23.26 -14.91
N GLN A 463 -6.72 23.62 -13.98
CA GLN A 463 -5.45 22.94 -13.76
C GLN A 463 -5.66 21.55 -13.13
N ILE A 464 -4.94 20.54 -13.65
CA ILE A 464 -4.78 19.23 -13.01
C ILE A 464 -3.46 19.29 -12.24
N PRO A 465 -3.42 18.96 -10.93
CA PRO A 465 -2.18 18.97 -10.16
C PRO A 465 -1.23 17.87 -10.65
N ALA A 466 0.08 18.14 -10.67
CA ALA A 466 1.05 17.14 -11.11
C ALA A 466 1.24 16.02 -10.09
N TYR A 467 1.48 16.38 -8.83
CA TYR A 467 1.71 15.50 -7.69
C TYR A 467 1.38 16.24 -6.38
N GLU A 468 1.37 15.55 -5.24
CA GLU A 468 0.80 16.10 -4.01
C GLU A 468 1.71 17.08 -3.25
N TRP A 469 3.02 17.06 -3.40
CA TRP A 469 3.90 17.98 -2.66
C TRP A 469 3.97 19.37 -3.26
N ASN A 470 3.64 19.55 -4.55
CA ASN A 470 3.47 20.85 -5.18
C ASN A 470 2.40 20.80 -6.27
N PHE A 471 1.18 21.13 -5.92
CA PHE A 471 0.07 21.14 -6.87
C PHE A 471 0.15 22.23 -7.94
N SER A 472 1.01 23.24 -7.75
CA SER A 472 1.21 24.29 -8.76
C SER A 472 2.05 23.82 -9.95
N ASP A 473 2.77 22.73 -9.80
CA ASP A 473 3.48 22.10 -10.90
C ASP A 473 2.50 21.41 -11.87
N VAL A 474 2.95 21.20 -13.09
CA VAL A 474 2.15 20.58 -14.13
C VAL A 474 2.94 19.51 -14.86
N ASN A 475 2.24 18.45 -15.24
CA ASN A 475 2.74 17.40 -16.13
C ASN A 475 2.21 17.61 -17.54
N PRO A 476 2.78 16.95 -18.56
CA PRO A 476 2.20 16.91 -19.90
C PRO A 476 0.71 16.51 -19.89
N PRO A 477 -0.15 17.13 -20.73
CA PRO A 477 -1.60 16.94 -20.69
C PRO A 477 -2.05 15.62 -21.34
N VAL A 478 -1.71 14.48 -20.75
CA VAL A 478 -1.97 13.15 -21.32
C VAL A 478 -3.39 12.61 -21.04
N HIS A 479 -4.17 13.26 -20.17
CA HIS A 479 -5.49 12.77 -19.75
C HIS A 479 -6.50 12.65 -20.89
N ALA A 480 -6.48 13.58 -21.85
CA ALA A 480 -7.37 13.52 -23.02
C ALA A 480 -7.06 12.32 -23.91
N TRP A 481 -5.76 12.05 -24.12
CA TRP A 481 -5.30 10.88 -24.84
C TRP A 481 -5.69 9.58 -24.12
N ALA A 482 -5.45 9.49 -22.82
CA ALA A 482 -5.81 8.34 -22.02
C ALA A 482 -7.32 8.07 -22.04
N THR A 483 -8.15 9.12 -21.91
CA THR A 483 -9.61 9.02 -22.00
C THR A 483 -10.06 8.39 -23.32
N LEU A 484 -9.50 8.85 -24.45
CA LEU A 484 -9.83 8.30 -25.77
C LEU A 484 -9.30 6.87 -25.93
N ALA A 485 -8.13 6.57 -25.39
CA ALA A 485 -7.55 5.24 -25.43
C ALA A 485 -8.41 4.23 -24.64
N LEU A 486 -8.87 4.58 -23.45
CA LEU A 486 -9.79 3.74 -22.65
C LEU A 486 -11.12 3.49 -23.37
N TYR A 487 -11.70 4.52 -23.97
CA TYR A 487 -12.93 4.36 -24.75
C TYR A 487 -12.75 3.34 -25.90
N ARG A 488 -11.61 3.41 -26.60
CA ARG A 488 -11.29 2.47 -27.68
C ARG A 488 -11.01 1.05 -27.16
N ALA A 489 -10.31 0.95 -26.04
CA ALA A 489 -10.07 -0.34 -25.37
C ALA A 489 -11.39 -1.01 -24.97
N GLU A 490 -12.32 -0.24 -24.39
CA GLU A 490 -13.65 -0.73 -24.04
C GLU A 490 -14.45 -1.16 -25.28
N GLN A 491 -14.44 -0.36 -26.34
CA GLN A 491 -15.10 -0.70 -27.60
C GLN A 491 -14.57 -2.02 -28.18
N THR A 492 -13.27 -2.24 -28.07
CA THR A 492 -12.63 -3.49 -28.53
C THR A 492 -13.02 -4.67 -27.66
N ALA A 493 -12.98 -4.50 -26.33
CA ALA A 493 -13.22 -5.58 -25.38
C ALA A 493 -14.72 -5.97 -25.26
N ARG A 494 -15.61 -4.97 -25.29
CA ARG A 494 -17.05 -5.12 -25.02
C ARG A 494 -17.95 -4.99 -26.26
N GLY A 495 -17.37 -4.63 -27.42
CA GLY A 495 -18.10 -4.39 -28.68
C GLY A 495 -18.78 -3.01 -28.77
N SER A 496 -18.78 -2.24 -27.68
CA SER A 496 -19.29 -0.85 -27.63
C SER A 496 -18.51 -0.07 -26.57
N GLY A 497 -18.25 1.21 -26.83
CA GLY A 497 -17.63 2.10 -25.86
C GLY A 497 -18.68 2.94 -25.12
N ASP A 498 -18.33 3.39 -23.91
CA ASP A 498 -19.15 4.23 -23.04
C ASP A 498 -19.09 5.70 -23.53
N VAL A 499 -20.07 6.09 -24.35
CA VAL A 499 -20.19 7.46 -24.87
C VAL A 499 -20.49 8.47 -23.74
N ASP A 500 -21.15 8.05 -22.67
CA ASP A 500 -21.45 8.94 -21.56
C ASP A 500 -20.20 9.23 -20.73
N PHE A 501 -19.26 8.29 -20.61
CA PHE A 501 -17.92 8.54 -20.08
C PHE A 501 -17.20 9.63 -20.90
N LEU A 502 -17.21 9.54 -22.25
CA LEU A 502 -16.62 10.58 -23.09
C LEU A 502 -17.29 11.94 -22.90
N LYS A 503 -18.63 12.00 -22.83
CA LYS A 503 -19.37 13.24 -22.61
C LYS A 503 -19.02 13.91 -21.29
N ARG A 504 -18.98 13.11 -20.18
CA ARG A 504 -18.61 13.61 -18.86
C ARG A 504 -17.18 14.14 -18.83
N SER A 505 -16.25 13.43 -19.45
CA SER A 505 -14.83 13.81 -19.50
C SER A 505 -14.59 15.02 -20.40
N PHE A 506 -15.28 15.14 -21.55
CA PHE A 506 -15.05 16.17 -22.56
C PHE A 506 -15.14 17.59 -21.97
N GLY A 507 -16.19 17.90 -21.23
CA GLY A 507 -16.37 19.25 -20.65
C GLY A 507 -15.23 19.63 -19.70
N LYS A 508 -14.76 18.69 -18.89
CA LYS A 508 -13.65 18.88 -17.94
C LYS A 508 -12.31 19.00 -18.66
N LEU A 509 -12.09 18.15 -19.65
CA LEU A 509 -10.89 18.19 -20.49
C LEU A 509 -10.82 19.48 -21.30
N LEU A 510 -11.97 20.03 -21.76
CA LEU A 510 -12.02 21.31 -22.42
C LEU A 510 -11.64 22.47 -21.49
N THR A 511 -12.06 22.40 -20.21
CA THR A 511 -11.64 23.38 -19.19
C THR A 511 -10.12 23.30 -18.97
N ASN A 512 -9.56 22.10 -18.86
CA ASN A 512 -8.12 21.90 -18.74
C ASN A 512 -7.37 22.39 -19.99
N PHE A 513 -7.88 22.11 -21.20
CA PHE A 513 -7.32 22.63 -22.45
C PHE A 513 -7.32 24.16 -22.49
N THR A 514 -8.42 24.79 -22.06
CA THR A 514 -8.51 26.26 -21.98
C THR A 514 -7.48 26.83 -20.98
N TRP A 515 -7.28 26.17 -19.86
CA TRP A 515 -6.23 26.56 -18.91
C TRP A 515 -4.84 26.54 -19.58
N TRP A 516 -4.51 25.48 -20.33
CA TRP A 516 -3.26 25.39 -21.08
C TRP A 516 -3.11 26.52 -22.12
N LEU A 517 -4.14 26.83 -22.87
CA LEU A 517 -4.11 27.91 -23.85
C LEU A 517 -3.91 29.30 -23.22
N ASN A 518 -4.40 29.50 -22.01
CA ASN A 518 -4.29 30.77 -21.30
C ASN A 518 -3.06 30.87 -20.40
N ARG A 519 -2.30 29.78 -20.22
CA ARG A 519 -1.04 29.80 -19.48
C ARG A 519 0.03 30.44 -20.35
N LYS A 520 0.37 31.68 -20.04
CA LYS A 520 1.41 32.44 -20.73
C LYS A 520 2.72 32.31 -20.02
N ASP A 521 3.78 32.04 -20.79
CA ASP A 521 5.12 32.17 -20.28
C ASP A 521 5.44 33.63 -19.92
N ARG A 522 6.33 33.84 -18.96
CA ARG A 522 6.70 35.18 -18.47
C ARG A 522 7.33 36.10 -19.55
N PHE A 523 7.73 35.54 -20.67
CA PHE A 523 8.34 36.28 -21.79
C PHE A 523 7.39 36.52 -22.96
N GLY A 524 6.15 36.02 -22.90
CA GLY A 524 5.15 36.19 -23.94
C GLY A 524 5.47 35.44 -25.24
N LYS A 525 6.30 34.40 -25.19
CA LYS A 525 6.72 33.62 -26.37
C LYS A 525 5.73 32.51 -26.74
N ASN A 526 4.64 32.35 -26.00
CA ASN A 526 3.66 31.28 -26.14
C ASN A 526 4.28 29.87 -26.00
N VAL A 527 5.28 29.75 -25.16
CA VAL A 527 5.89 28.48 -24.78
C VAL A 527 5.25 28.04 -23.48
N PHE A 528 4.93 26.75 -23.33
CA PHE A 528 4.45 26.24 -22.05
C PHE A 528 5.62 26.25 -21.04
N GLU A 529 5.44 27.01 -19.97
CA GLU A 529 6.28 26.93 -18.78
C GLU A 529 5.72 25.79 -17.94
N GLY A 530 6.36 24.62 -17.98
CA GLY A 530 5.92 23.41 -17.32
C GLY A 530 6.86 23.01 -16.20
N GLY A 531 6.37 22.18 -15.30
CA GLY A 531 7.14 21.57 -14.23
C GLY A 531 7.88 20.32 -14.71
N PHE A 532 7.73 19.26 -13.98
CA PHE A 532 8.45 18.00 -14.13
C PHE A 532 8.19 17.31 -15.49
N LEU A 533 9.26 16.96 -16.18
CA LEU A 533 9.26 16.29 -17.49
C LEU A 533 9.71 14.81 -17.46
N GLY A 534 9.82 14.21 -16.28
CA GLY A 534 10.25 12.83 -16.11
C GLY A 534 11.76 12.60 -16.28
N LEU A 535 12.58 13.63 -16.09
CA LEU A 535 14.03 13.55 -16.16
C LEU A 535 14.63 13.49 -14.74
N ASP A 536 14.31 12.42 -14.02
CA ASP A 536 14.85 12.16 -12.69
C ASP A 536 16.36 11.96 -12.75
N ASN A 537 17.06 12.44 -11.73
CA ASN A 537 18.50 12.25 -11.52
C ASN A 537 19.40 12.73 -12.67
N ILE A 538 18.83 13.29 -13.74
CA ILE A 538 19.58 13.98 -14.78
C ILE A 538 19.66 15.44 -14.37
N LYS A 539 20.85 15.90 -14.01
CA LYS A 539 21.16 17.32 -13.82
C LYS A 539 21.07 18.04 -15.19
N VAL A 540 19.89 18.14 -15.74
CA VAL A 540 19.59 19.10 -16.80
C VAL A 540 19.29 20.41 -16.08
N VAL A 541 20.32 21.18 -15.79
CA VAL A 541 20.14 22.61 -15.58
C VAL A 541 19.78 23.19 -16.96
N ILE A 542 18.51 23.07 -17.33
CA ILE A 542 17.95 23.93 -18.34
C ILE A 542 17.81 25.28 -17.65
N GLN A 543 18.90 26.01 -17.58
CA GLN A 543 18.85 27.45 -17.38
C GLN A 543 18.15 28.02 -18.62
N PHE A 544 16.84 28.21 -18.55
CA PHE A 544 16.09 29.06 -19.49
C PHE A 544 16.40 30.55 -19.24
N SER A 545 17.58 30.88 -18.75
CA SER A 545 17.99 32.26 -18.51
C SER A 545 18.51 32.98 -19.76
N ASP A 546 18.69 32.28 -20.90
CA ASP A 546 19.36 32.84 -22.07
C ASP A 546 18.74 32.45 -23.43
N ILE A 547 17.41 32.42 -23.53
CA ILE A 547 16.74 32.46 -24.84
C ILE A 547 15.78 33.65 -24.91
#